data_f4b51ae522c7c9a2d7deeb40b9798a28
#
_entry.id   f4b51ae522c7c9a2d7deeb40b9798a28
#
_cell.length_a   1.000
_cell.length_b   1.000
_cell.length_c   1.000
_cell.angle_alpha   90.00
_cell.angle_beta   90.00
_cell.angle_gamma   90.00
#
_symmetry.space_group_name_H-M   'P 1'
#
loop_
_entity.id
_entity.type
_entity.pdbx_description
1 polymer ?
#
loop_
_entity_poly.entity_id
_entity_poly.type
_entity_poly.pdbx_seq_one_letter_code
_entity_poly.pdbx_strand_id
1 'polypeptide(L)'
;MKIVIAPDSYKESLSASEVAQAIEKGFREIFPDAQYVSLPVADGGEGTVEAMIAATQGKEHFAWVTGPLGERVKACWGMSGDGVTAFIEMAAASGLGLVPPDKRNPLITTSRGTGELILQALEHGAERIIIGIGGSATNDGGAGMMQALGARLCDAEGQEIGRGGGSLSRLSRIDLSAIDPRLRDRMIHVACDVTNPLVGERGASRIFGPQKGATEAMIVELDRNLAHYADVIKTSLQVDVKSIPGAGAAGGMGAALMAFLNAELRSGIEIVTEALKLEEQIHDCSLVVTGEGRLDSQSVHGKVPVGVARVAKKYRKPVIGIAGSLTHDVGVVHQHGIDAVFSVLTSVSTLEEAFRGAFDNIYRASRNIAATLQVGMTTEG
;
A
#
# COMPACT_ATOMS: atom_id res chain seq x y z
N MET A 1 -25.43 -19.08 9.04
CA MET A 1 -24.09 -18.60 9.45
C MET A 1 -23.50 -17.76 8.31
N LYS A 2 -22.95 -16.57 8.60
CA LYS A 2 -22.22 -15.72 7.63
C LYS A 2 -20.75 -15.68 8.01
N ILE A 3 -19.87 -15.99 7.06
CA ILE A 3 -18.41 -16.02 7.25
C ILE A 3 -17.79 -14.95 6.34
N VAL A 4 -17.05 -14.03 6.92
CA VAL A 4 -16.28 -13.02 6.18
C VAL A 4 -14.84 -13.48 6.09
N ILE A 5 -14.30 -13.54 4.87
CA ILE A 5 -12.94 -13.97 4.56
C ILE A 5 -12.18 -12.77 4.00
N ALA A 6 -11.26 -12.23 4.78
CA ALA A 6 -10.56 -10.98 4.49
C ALA A 6 -9.03 -11.13 4.67
N PRO A 7 -8.35 -11.92 3.82
CA PRO A 7 -6.91 -12.14 3.90
C PRO A 7 -6.13 -11.10 3.10
N ASP A 8 -4.83 -10.99 3.42
CA ASP A 8 -3.80 -10.42 2.56
C ASP A 8 -3.25 -11.47 1.57
N SER A 9 -2.47 -11.02 0.62
CA SER A 9 -1.67 -11.85 -0.26
C SER A 9 -0.59 -12.64 0.52
N TYR A 10 -0.26 -13.84 0.03
CA TYR A 10 0.93 -14.55 0.50
C TYR A 10 2.05 -14.23 -0.49
N LYS A 11 2.85 -13.21 -0.14
CA LYS A 11 3.90 -12.65 -1.01
C LYS A 11 4.75 -13.75 -1.66
N GLU A 12 5.06 -13.56 -2.94
CA GLU A 12 5.80 -14.51 -3.79
C GLU A 12 5.06 -15.84 -4.04
N SER A 13 3.81 -16.00 -3.61
CA SER A 13 3.08 -17.26 -3.71
C SER A 13 1.66 -17.11 -4.27
N LEU A 14 0.75 -16.44 -3.55
CA LEU A 14 -0.66 -16.28 -3.93
C LEU A 14 -1.16 -14.86 -3.73
N SER A 15 -2.00 -14.40 -4.65
CA SER A 15 -2.75 -13.15 -4.48
C SER A 15 -3.76 -13.27 -3.34
N ALA A 16 -4.19 -12.13 -2.78
CA ALA A 16 -5.21 -12.11 -1.73
C ALA A 16 -6.53 -12.77 -2.17
N SER A 17 -6.86 -12.67 -3.46
CA SER A 17 -8.03 -13.31 -4.06
C SER A 17 -7.91 -14.84 -4.07
N GLU A 18 -6.77 -15.38 -4.47
CA GLU A 18 -6.51 -16.83 -4.46
C GLU A 18 -6.49 -17.38 -3.04
N VAL A 19 -5.92 -16.65 -2.08
CA VAL A 19 -5.96 -17.01 -0.65
C VAL A 19 -7.39 -17.07 -0.16
N ALA A 20 -8.22 -16.07 -0.45
CA ALA A 20 -9.62 -16.06 -0.07
C ALA A 20 -10.40 -17.23 -0.68
N GLN A 21 -10.17 -17.55 -1.95
CA GLN A 21 -10.78 -18.72 -2.62
C GLN A 21 -10.38 -20.04 -1.98
N ALA A 22 -9.12 -20.23 -1.61
CA ALA A 22 -8.63 -21.44 -0.95
C ALA A 22 -9.27 -21.61 0.43
N ILE A 23 -9.40 -20.52 1.21
CA ILE A 23 -10.06 -20.52 2.51
C ILE A 23 -11.55 -20.87 2.34
N GLU A 24 -12.26 -20.18 1.44
CA GLU A 24 -13.68 -20.41 1.19
C GLU A 24 -13.94 -21.87 0.77
N LYS A 25 -13.14 -22.41 -0.14
CA LYS A 25 -13.24 -23.81 -0.60
C LYS A 25 -13.14 -24.79 0.57
N GLY A 26 -12.21 -24.57 1.49
CA GLY A 26 -12.04 -25.45 2.67
C GLY A 26 -13.21 -25.37 3.66
N PHE A 27 -13.68 -24.15 3.95
CA PHE A 27 -14.82 -23.95 4.85
C PHE A 27 -16.12 -24.50 4.26
N ARG A 28 -16.32 -24.35 2.95
CA ARG A 28 -17.55 -24.76 2.24
C ARG A 28 -17.76 -26.26 2.26
N GLU A 29 -16.71 -27.08 2.35
CA GLU A 29 -16.86 -28.54 2.52
C GLU A 29 -17.55 -28.93 3.84
N ILE A 30 -17.37 -28.13 4.88
CA ILE A 30 -17.91 -28.40 6.22
C ILE A 30 -19.22 -27.63 6.46
N PHE A 31 -19.29 -26.40 5.96
CA PHE A 31 -20.45 -25.51 6.11
C PHE A 31 -20.99 -25.12 4.72
N PRO A 32 -21.58 -26.06 3.94
CA PRO A 32 -22.03 -25.80 2.57
C PRO A 32 -23.13 -24.72 2.48
N ASP A 33 -23.98 -24.62 3.51
CA ASP A 33 -25.11 -23.69 3.57
C ASP A 33 -24.74 -22.31 4.19
N ALA A 34 -23.48 -22.08 4.55
CA ALA A 34 -23.02 -20.80 5.05
C ALA A 34 -22.94 -19.75 3.93
N GLN A 35 -23.29 -18.52 4.25
CA GLN A 35 -23.03 -17.38 3.38
C GLN A 35 -21.58 -16.98 3.52
N TYR A 36 -20.88 -16.90 2.39
CA TYR A 36 -19.49 -16.48 2.33
C TYR A 36 -19.38 -15.09 1.70
N VAL A 37 -18.57 -14.23 2.32
CA VAL A 37 -18.22 -12.92 1.81
C VAL A 37 -16.70 -12.86 1.74
N SER A 38 -16.17 -13.02 0.53
CA SER A 38 -14.73 -12.97 0.26
C SER A 38 -14.33 -11.56 -0.12
N LEU A 39 -13.51 -10.93 0.71
CA LEU A 39 -12.99 -9.56 0.56
C LEU A 39 -11.46 -9.59 0.65
N PRO A 40 -10.75 -9.80 -0.47
CA PRO A 40 -9.31 -9.64 -0.50
C PRO A 40 -8.91 -8.25 0.01
N VAL A 41 -7.93 -8.18 0.92
CA VAL A 41 -7.49 -6.93 1.56
C VAL A 41 -6.00 -6.73 1.28
N ALA A 42 -5.52 -5.51 1.40
CA ALA A 42 -4.11 -5.16 1.32
C ALA A 42 -3.80 -4.01 2.29
N ASP A 43 -2.52 -3.75 2.52
CA ASP A 43 -2.03 -2.73 3.45
C ASP A 43 -1.58 -1.42 2.77
N GLY A 44 -1.89 -1.23 1.48
CA GLY A 44 -1.41 -0.08 0.69
C GLY A 44 -0.07 -0.33 -0.01
N GLY A 45 0.51 -1.52 0.15
CA GLY A 45 1.70 -1.97 -0.57
C GLY A 45 1.39 -2.65 -1.89
N GLU A 46 2.31 -3.53 -2.31
CA GLU A 46 2.18 -4.34 -3.52
C GLU A 46 0.93 -5.25 -3.45
N GLY A 47 0.17 -5.32 -4.55
CA GLY A 47 -1.07 -6.08 -4.67
C GLY A 47 -2.33 -5.34 -4.20
N THR A 48 -2.19 -4.10 -3.74
CA THR A 48 -3.34 -3.29 -3.30
C THR A 48 -4.30 -3.01 -4.46
N VAL A 49 -3.79 -2.65 -5.63
CA VAL A 49 -4.63 -2.38 -6.83
C VAL A 49 -5.41 -3.63 -7.21
N GLU A 50 -4.76 -4.81 -7.27
CA GLU A 50 -5.42 -6.08 -7.57
C GLU A 50 -6.53 -6.42 -6.55
N ALA A 51 -6.21 -6.34 -5.26
CA ALA A 51 -7.17 -6.61 -4.19
C ALA A 51 -8.38 -5.67 -4.25
N MET A 52 -8.15 -4.37 -4.48
CA MET A 52 -9.20 -3.37 -4.56
C MET A 52 -10.08 -3.54 -5.80
N ILE A 53 -9.49 -3.88 -6.96
CA ILE A 53 -10.24 -4.22 -8.19
C ILE A 53 -11.15 -5.44 -7.95
N ALA A 54 -10.58 -6.51 -7.39
CA ALA A 54 -11.33 -7.74 -7.13
C ALA A 54 -12.51 -7.48 -6.16
N ALA A 55 -12.26 -6.77 -5.08
CA ALA A 55 -13.25 -6.54 -4.04
C ALA A 55 -14.33 -5.51 -4.43
N THR A 56 -14.03 -4.57 -5.33
CA THR A 56 -15.00 -3.56 -5.83
C THR A 56 -15.65 -3.93 -7.15
N GLN A 57 -15.36 -5.12 -7.69
CA GLN A 57 -15.74 -5.52 -9.05
C GLN A 57 -15.29 -4.49 -10.10
N GLY A 58 -14.11 -3.94 -9.85
CA GLY A 58 -13.51 -2.88 -10.63
C GLY A 58 -12.85 -3.36 -11.92
N LYS A 59 -12.11 -2.46 -12.55
CA LYS A 59 -11.39 -2.72 -13.80
C LYS A 59 -9.94 -2.30 -13.69
N GLU A 60 -9.08 -3.12 -14.25
CA GLU A 60 -7.67 -2.82 -14.45
C GLU A 60 -7.50 -1.93 -15.69
N HIS A 61 -6.62 -0.95 -15.58
CA HIS A 61 -6.22 -0.05 -16.66
C HIS A 61 -4.71 -0.03 -16.78
N PHE A 62 -4.22 0.22 -17.99
CA PHE A 62 -2.80 0.34 -18.28
C PHE A 62 -2.52 1.67 -18.99
N ALA A 63 -1.42 2.31 -18.60
CA ALA A 63 -0.92 3.50 -19.26
C ALA A 63 0.58 3.39 -19.50
N TRP A 64 1.03 3.98 -20.61
CA TRP A 64 2.45 4.19 -20.83
C TRP A 64 2.87 5.50 -20.16
N VAL A 65 3.71 5.41 -19.15
CA VAL A 65 4.15 6.53 -18.31
C VAL A 65 5.67 6.60 -18.25
N THR A 66 6.18 7.69 -17.68
CA THR A 66 7.62 7.86 -17.46
C THR A 66 8.08 6.99 -16.30
N GLY A 67 9.01 6.09 -16.53
CA GLY A 67 9.68 5.28 -15.53
C GLY A 67 10.69 6.05 -14.69
N PRO A 68 11.26 5.43 -13.63
CA PRO A 68 12.16 6.10 -12.70
C PRO A 68 13.42 6.67 -13.36
N LEU A 69 13.94 6.02 -14.39
CA LEU A 69 15.12 6.46 -15.13
C LEU A 69 14.79 7.34 -16.35
N GLY A 70 13.49 7.64 -16.59
CA GLY A 70 13.01 8.49 -17.67
C GLY A 70 12.59 7.77 -18.94
N GLU A 71 12.72 6.44 -18.99
CA GLU A 71 12.19 5.59 -20.06
C GLU A 71 10.67 5.44 -19.96
N ARG A 72 10.04 4.93 -21.03
CA ARG A 72 8.60 4.63 -21.00
C ARG A 72 8.37 3.25 -20.42
N VAL A 73 7.49 3.18 -19.42
CA VAL A 73 7.07 1.93 -18.80
C VAL A 73 5.56 1.78 -18.91
N LYS A 74 5.10 0.53 -19.03
CA LYS A 74 3.66 0.22 -18.97
C LYS A 74 3.28 0.01 -17.51
N ALA A 75 2.52 0.92 -16.94
CA ALA A 75 2.06 0.87 -15.56
C ALA A 75 0.58 0.52 -15.47
N CYS A 76 0.24 -0.30 -14.48
CA CYS A 76 -1.12 -0.69 -14.13
C CYS A 76 -1.69 0.24 -13.06
N TRP A 77 -3.00 0.49 -13.11
CA TRP A 77 -3.79 1.13 -12.10
C TRP A 77 -5.23 0.61 -12.16
N GLY A 78 -6.02 0.83 -11.13
CA GLY A 78 -7.39 0.30 -11.02
C GLY A 78 -8.45 1.38 -10.93
N MET A 79 -9.67 1.05 -11.39
CA MET A 79 -10.88 1.83 -11.16
C MET A 79 -11.91 0.95 -10.49
N SER A 80 -12.58 1.43 -9.44
CA SER A 80 -13.69 0.73 -8.78
C SER A 80 -14.86 0.47 -9.75
N GLY A 81 -15.67 -0.55 -9.45
CA GLY A 81 -16.78 -0.94 -10.30
C GLY A 81 -17.85 0.14 -10.50
N ASP A 82 -18.00 1.06 -9.55
CA ASP A 82 -18.88 2.24 -9.66
C ASP A 82 -18.25 3.41 -10.44
N GLY A 83 -16.98 3.30 -10.83
CA GLY A 83 -16.26 4.32 -11.58
C GLY A 83 -15.86 5.57 -10.78
N VAL A 84 -15.97 5.55 -9.46
CA VAL A 84 -15.73 6.72 -8.60
C VAL A 84 -14.32 6.77 -8.02
N THR A 85 -13.73 5.62 -7.66
CA THR A 85 -12.45 5.56 -6.96
C THR A 85 -11.37 4.95 -7.84
N ALA A 86 -10.26 5.67 -8.03
CA ALA A 86 -9.06 5.14 -8.66
C ALA A 86 -8.08 4.61 -7.60
N PHE A 87 -7.42 3.49 -7.91
CA PHE A 87 -6.39 2.85 -7.10
C PHE A 87 -5.07 2.89 -7.85
N ILE A 88 -4.06 3.49 -7.26
CA ILE A 88 -2.73 3.65 -7.84
C ILE A 88 -1.67 3.12 -6.88
N GLU A 89 -0.87 2.17 -7.34
CA GLU A 89 0.41 1.87 -6.71
C GLU A 89 1.49 2.70 -7.39
N MET A 90 2.09 3.61 -6.65
CA MET A 90 3.16 4.47 -7.19
C MET A 90 4.33 3.63 -7.73
N ALA A 91 4.57 2.44 -7.16
CA ALA A 91 5.62 1.52 -7.58
C ALA A 91 5.45 1.00 -9.03
N ALA A 92 4.23 0.99 -9.57
CA ALA A 92 3.99 0.62 -10.96
C ALA A 92 4.65 1.58 -11.97
N ALA A 93 4.87 2.84 -11.57
CA ALA A 93 5.49 3.86 -12.42
C ALA A 93 6.84 4.37 -11.88
N SER A 94 7.04 4.36 -10.55
CA SER A 94 8.19 4.99 -9.90
C SER A 94 8.87 4.05 -8.90
N GLY A 95 8.65 2.75 -9.04
CA GLY A 95 9.06 1.72 -8.10
C GLY A 95 10.49 1.22 -8.27
N LEU A 96 11.04 0.68 -7.18
CA LEU A 96 12.39 0.14 -7.11
C LEU A 96 12.57 -1.10 -8.01
N GLY A 97 11.51 -1.90 -8.20
CA GLY A 97 11.50 -3.06 -9.10
C GLY A 97 11.73 -2.71 -10.57
N LEU A 98 11.47 -1.47 -10.98
CA LEU A 98 11.71 -0.98 -12.35
C LEU A 98 13.19 -0.56 -12.59
N VAL A 99 14.00 -0.53 -11.51
CA VAL A 99 15.39 -0.07 -11.60
C VAL A 99 16.34 -1.21 -11.32
N PRO A 100 17.13 -1.67 -12.31
CA PRO A 100 18.17 -2.66 -12.09
C PRO A 100 19.11 -2.24 -10.95
N PRO A 101 19.55 -3.18 -10.09
CA PRO A 101 20.37 -2.84 -8.92
C PRO A 101 21.60 -2.00 -9.22
N ASP A 102 22.26 -2.25 -10.32
CA ASP A 102 23.46 -1.54 -10.81
C ASP A 102 23.18 -0.11 -11.35
N LYS A 103 21.89 0.21 -11.62
CA LYS A 103 21.44 1.51 -12.10
C LYS A 103 20.72 2.35 -11.06
N ARG A 104 20.62 1.86 -9.83
CA ARG A 104 19.96 2.59 -8.73
C ARG A 104 20.75 3.85 -8.38
N ASN A 105 20.10 5.00 -8.53
CA ASN A 105 20.68 6.29 -8.20
C ASN A 105 19.58 7.31 -7.88
N PRO A 106 19.28 7.59 -6.60
CA PRO A 106 18.20 8.48 -6.21
C PRO A 106 18.46 9.97 -6.50
N LEU A 107 19.70 10.34 -6.92
CA LEU A 107 19.96 11.69 -7.42
C LEU A 107 19.27 11.97 -8.76
N ILE A 108 18.99 10.93 -9.56
CA ILE A 108 18.45 11.06 -10.92
C ILE A 108 17.09 10.42 -11.17
N THR A 109 16.64 9.52 -10.27
CA THR A 109 15.33 8.86 -10.42
C THR A 109 14.18 9.82 -10.17
N THR A 110 13.11 9.70 -10.98
CA THR A 110 11.97 10.63 -10.99
C THR A 110 10.66 9.95 -10.63
N SER A 111 9.82 10.67 -9.92
CA SER A 111 8.44 10.30 -9.60
C SER A 111 7.42 10.72 -10.67
N ARG A 112 7.85 11.21 -11.82
CA ARG A 112 6.99 11.78 -12.87
C ARG A 112 5.86 10.86 -13.31
N GLY A 113 6.14 9.58 -13.50
CA GLY A 113 5.14 8.61 -13.93
C GLY A 113 3.98 8.42 -12.95
N THR A 114 4.22 8.61 -11.65
CA THR A 114 3.13 8.61 -10.66
C THR A 114 2.15 9.75 -10.92
N GLY A 115 2.64 10.95 -11.24
CA GLY A 115 1.77 12.08 -11.63
C GLY A 115 1.01 11.80 -12.93
N GLU A 116 1.65 11.14 -13.89
CA GLU A 116 1.01 10.73 -15.14
C GLU A 116 -0.11 9.69 -14.90
N LEU A 117 0.04 8.77 -13.93
CA LEU A 117 -1.03 7.86 -13.53
C LEU A 117 -2.20 8.60 -12.87
N ILE A 118 -1.92 9.62 -12.05
CA ILE A 118 -2.98 10.47 -11.47
C ILE A 118 -3.77 11.17 -12.57
N LEU A 119 -3.11 11.70 -13.61
CA LEU A 119 -3.79 12.29 -14.77
C LEU A 119 -4.68 11.26 -15.49
N GLN A 120 -4.21 10.03 -15.66
CA GLN A 120 -5.02 8.95 -16.26
C GLN A 120 -6.27 8.68 -15.43
N ALA A 121 -6.17 8.63 -14.10
CA ALA A 121 -7.33 8.48 -13.22
C ALA A 121 -8.34 9.63 -13.38
N LEU A 122 -7.86 10.87 -13.47
CA LEU A 122 -8.69 12.05 -13.70
C LEU A 122 -9.37 12.04 -15.08
N GLU A 123 -8.69 11.57 -16.13
CA GLU A 123 -9.25 11.41 -17.49
C GLU A 123 -10.40 10.39 -17.51
N HIS A 124 -10.34 9.37 -16.65
CA HIS A 124 -11.39 8.37 -16.50
C HIS A 124 -12.51 8.78 -15.51
N GLY A 125 -12.46 10.00 -14.98
CA GLY A 125 -13.51 10.57 -14.16
C GLY A 125 -13.41 10.25 -12.65
N ALA A 126 -12.27 9.75 -12.16
CA ALA A 126 -12.12 9.46 -10.74
C ALA A 126 -12.39 10.71 -9.87
N GLU A 127 -13.25 10.55 -8.87
CA GLU A 127 -13.55 11.58 -7.86
C GLU A 127 -12.72 11.39 -6.60
N ARG A 128 -12.34 10.15 -6.32
CA ARG A 128 -11.44 9.76 -5.23
C ARG A 128 -10.23 9.03 -5.81
N ILE A 129 -9.06 9.33 -5.28
CA ILE A 129 -7.81 8.66 -5.67
C ILE A 129 -7.16 8.10 -4.41
N ILE A 130 -6.93 6.81 -4.39
CA ILE A 130 -6.18 6.12 -3.34
C ILE A 130 -4.81 5.76 -3.90
N ILE A 131 -3.75 6.25 -3.26
CA ILE A 131 -2.37 6.06 -3.72
C ILE A 131 -1.58 5.30 -2.68
N GLY A 132 -1.12 4.11 -3.01
CA GLY A 132 -0.10 3.40 -2.24
C GLY A 132 1.29 3.92 -2.60
N ILE A 133 2.08 4.33 -1.62
CA ILE A 133 3.41 4.91 -1.85
C ILE A 133 4.58 4.04 -1.38
N GLY A 134 4.33 2.74 -1.16
CA GLY A 134 5.37 1.75 -0.88
C GLY A 134 6.28 1.47 -2.08
N GLY A 135 7.49 0.95 -1.84
CA GLY A 135 8.38 0.42 -2.88
C GLY A 135 9.06 1.44 -3.81
N SER A 136 9.19 2.71 -3.43
CA SER A 136 9.73 3.78 -4.27
C SER A 136 11.21 3.61 -4.65
N ALA A 137 11.57 3.99 -5.89
CA ALA A 137 12.95 4.14 -6.35
C ALA A 137 13.48 5.57 -6.19
N THR A 138 12.63 6.53 -5.83
CA THR A 138 12.87 7.97 -5.93
C THR A 138 13.20 8.61 -4.60
N ASN A 139 13.92 9.74 -4.64
CA ASN A 139 14.18 10.61 -3.50
C ASN A 139 14.10 12.09 -3.95
N ASP A 140 13.16 12.36 -4.87
CA ASP A 140 12.96 13.65 -5.51
C ASP A 140 11.88 14.51 -4.84
N GLY A 141 11.46 14.15 -3.61
CA GLY A 141 10.43 14.89 -2.89
C GLY A 141 9.05 14.87 -3.58
N GLY A 142 8.83 13.99 -4.58
CA GLY A 142 7.63 14.02 -5.42
C GLY A 142 7.63 15.15 -6.46
N ALA A 143 8.77 15.81 -6.69
CA ALA A 143 8.88 16.93 -7.63
C ALA A 143 8.47 16.53 -9.04
N GLY A 144 8.97 15.38 -9.54
CA GLY A 144 8.60 14.88 -10.86
C GLY A 144 7.10 14.63 -11.00
N MET A 145 6.46 14.07 -9.98
CA MET A 145 5.01 13.87 -9.91
C MET A 145 4.27 15.21 -10.04
N MET A 146 4.68 16.22 -9.28
CA MET A 146 4.04 17.54 -9.32
C MET A 146 4.25 18.25 -10.66
N GLN A 147 5.42 18.10 -11.28
CA GLN A 147 5.67 18.61 -12.63
C GLN A 147 4.75 17.95 -13.67
N ALA A 148 4.52 16.64 -13.58
CA ALA A 148 3.56 15.96 -14.46
C ALA A 148 2.14 16.49 -14.30
N LEU A 149 1.75 16.88 -13.08
CA LEU A 149 0.44 17.45 -12.76
C LEU A 149 0.30 18.93 -13.13
N GLY A 150 1.36 19.54 -13.70
CA GLY A 150 1.35 20.92 -14.18
C GLY A 150 1.97 21.96 -13.22
N ALA A 151 2.51 21.54 -12.08
CA ALA A 151 3.28 22.46 -11.23
C ALA A 151 4.61 22.81 -11.91
N ARG A 152 4.97 24.10 -11.90
CA ARG A 152 6.26 24.57 -12.39
C ARG A 152 7.22 24.76 -11.21
N LEU A 153 8.25 23.95 -11.18
CA LEU A 153 9.32 23.99 -10.20
C LEU A 153 10.54 24.64 -10.85
N CYS A 154 10.79 25.91 -10.54
CA CYS A 154 11.77 26.73 -11.28
C CYS A 154 12.99 27.09 -10.42
N ASP A 155 14.14 27.19 -11.08
CA ASP A 155 15.36 27.75 -10.52
C ASP A 155 15.33 29.30 -10.47
N ALA A 156 16.43 29.92 -10.07
CA ALA A 156 16.55 31.38 -9.95
C ALA A 156 16.41 32.11 -11.29
N GLU A 157 16.76 31.45 -12.38
CA GLU A 157 16.66 31.95 -13.77
C GLU A 157 15.26 31.73 -14.36
N GLY A 158 14.33 31.11 -13.64
CA GLY A 158 12.96 30.81 -14.06
C GLY A 158 12.85 29.59 -14.98
N GLN A 159 13.93 28.79 -15.12
CA GLN A 159 13.92 27.53 -15.85
C GLN A 159 13.41 26.41 -14.96
N GLU A 160 12.67 25.46 -15.52
CA GLU A 160 12.26 24.27 -14.76
C GLU A 160 13.49 23.47 -14.30
N ILE A 161 13.48 23.02 -13.04
CA ILE A 161 14.53 22.14 -12.53
C ILE A 161 14.43 20.78 -13.22
N GLY A 162 15.58 20.11 -13.33
CA GLY A 162 15.68 18.76 -13.89
C GLY A 162 15.02 17.71 -13.00
N ARG A 163 15.14 16.46 -13.41
CA ARG A 163 14.62 15.30 -12.66
C ARG A 163 15.56 14.87 -11.53
N GLY A 164 15.00 14.16 -10.56
CA GLY A 164 15.70 13.49 -9.47
C GLY A 164 16.02 14.38 -8.28
N GLY A 165 16.41 13.74 -7.17
CA GLY A 165 16.69 14.42 -5.91
C GLY A 165 17.87 15.40 -5.97
N GLY A 166 18.81 15.18 -6.89
CA GLY A 166 19.96 16.10 -7.11
C GLY A 166 19.53 17.47 -7.64
N SER A 167 18.45 17.53 -8.42
CA SER A 167 17.97 18.77 -9.02
C SER A 167 17.27 19.71 -8.05
N LEU A 168 16.82 19.20 -6.90
CA LEU A 168 16.10 19.99 -5.89
C LEU A 168 16.96 21.11 -5.30
N SER A 169 18.30 20.98 -5.31
CA SER A 169 19.22 22.03 -4.85
C SER A 169 19.09 23.34 -5.61
N ARG A 170 18.57 23.30 -6.83
CA ARG A 170 18.42 24.46 -7.70
C ARG A 170 17.04 25.13 -7.59
N LEU A 171 16.09 24.49 -6.89
CA LEU A 171 14.72 25.02 -6.77
C LEU A 171 14.73 26.39 -6.08
N SER A 172 14.08 27.36 -6.69
CA SER A 172 13.93 28.72 -6.15
C SER A 172 12.47 29.14 -6.01
N ARG A 173 11.61 28.65 -6.89
CA ARG A 173 10.19 29.05 -6.91
C ARG A 173 9.29 27.91 -7.33
N ILE A 174 8.10 27.85 -6.71
CA ILE A 174 7.00 26.95 -7.07
C ILE A 174 5.85 27.80 -7.62
N ASP A 175 5.31 27.40 -8.78
CA ASP A 175 4.17 28.02 -9.43
C ASP A 175 3.13 26.96 -9.76
N LEU A 176 1.94 27.09 -9.17
CA LEU A 176 0.82 26.17 -9.31
C LEU A 176 -0.26 26.67 -10.29
N SER A 177 0.00 27.77 -11.02
CA SER A 177 -1.01 28.37 -11.90
C SER A 177 -1.47 27.43 -13.04
N ALA A 178 -0.62 26.49 -13.45
CA ALA A 178 -0.88 25.53 -14.52
C ALA A 178 -1.19 24.10 -14.01
N ILE A 179 -1.37 23.92 -12.70
CA ILE A 179 -1.74 22.61 -12.16
C ILE A 179 -3.11 22.22 -12.69
N ASP A 180 -3.30 20.91 -12.97
CA ASP A 180 -4.56 20.41 -13.50
C ASP A 180 -5.75 20.81 -12.59
N PRO A 181 -6.70 21.61 -13.09
CA PRO A 181 -7.77 22.17 -12.26
C PRO A 181 -8.70 21.11 -11.67
N ARG A 182 -8.75 19.90 -12.28
CA ARG A 182 -9.56 18.78 -11.79
C ARG A 182 -9.11 18.31 -10.40
N LEU A 183 -7.83 18.47 -10.04
CA LEU A 183 -7.27 18.06 -8.75
C LEU A 183 -7.87 18.84 -7.57
N ARG A 184 -8.39 20.06 -7.80
CA ARG A 184 -8.87 20.95 -6.73
C ARG A 184 -9.98 20.36 -5.88
N ASP A 185 -10.88 19.59 -6.51
CA ASP A 185 -12.08 19.04 -5.89
C ASP A 185 -11.99 17.53 -5.69
N ARG A 186 -10.80 16.94 -5.80
CA ARG A 186 -10.61 15.49 -5.65
C ARG A 186 -10.16 15.12 -4.24
N MET A 187 -10.71 14.03 -3.72
CA MET A 187 -10.23 13.42 -2.50
C MET A 187 -9.01 12.54 -2.81
N ILE A 188 -7.87 12.86 -2.21
CA ILE A 188 -6.64 12.09 -2.38
C ILE A 188 -6.25 11.50 -1.03
N HIS A 189 -6.33 10.18 -0.92
CA HIS A 189 -5.90 9.43 0.25
C HIS A 189 -4.60 8.69 -0.09
N VAL A 190 -3.65 8.76 0.82
CA VAL A 190 -2.33 8.16 0.63
C VAL A 190 -2.15 7.06 1.68
N ALA A 191 -2.03 5.83 1.20
CA ALA A 191 -1.70 4.70 2.06
C ALA A 191 -0.22 4.78 2.47
N CYS A 192 0.01 5.09 3.74
CA CYS A 192 1.33 5.34 4.30
C CYS A 192 1.41 4.82 5.74
N ASP A 193 2.16 3.75 5.96
CA ASP A 193 2.35 3.15 7.29
C ASP A 193 3.67 3.54 7.97
N VAL A 194 4.43 4.48 7.35
CA VAL A 194 5.65 5.02 7.94
C VAL A 194 5.43 6.43 8.47
N THR A 195 6.07 6.74 9.60
CA THR A 195 5.97 8.04 10.28
C THR A 195 7.24 8.89 10.15
N ASN A 196 8.14 8.51 9.22
CA ASN A 196 9.42 9.19 9.04
C ASN A 196 9.19 10.64 8.62
N PRO A 197 9.87 11.62 9.27
CA PRO A 197 9.88 13.00 8.81
C PRO A 197 10.61 13.11 7.47
N LEU A 198 10.53 14.26 6.82
CA LEU A 198 11.13 14.45 5.51
C LEU A 198 12.66 14.34 5.57
N VAL A 199 13.29 14.94 6.58
CA VAL A 199 14.75 15.10 6.70
C VAL A 199 15.29 14.70 8.07
N GLY A 200 16.61 14.66 8.19
CA GLY A 200 17.35 14.35 9.43
C GLY A 200 17.61 12.86 9.62
N GLU A 201 18.05 12.47 10.83
CA GLU A 201 18.48 11.09 11.14
C GLU A 201 17.41 10.02 10.87
N ARG A 202 16.14 10.37 10.96
CA ARG A 202 15.01 9.50 10.66
C ARG A 202 14.33 9.87 9.34
N GLY A 203 14.94 10.77 8.56
CA GLY A 203 14.38 11.30 7.30
C GLY A 203 14.44 10.33 6.14
N ALA A 204 13.81 10.73 5.04
CA ALA A 204 13.67 9.95 3.81
C ALA A 204 15.00 9.43 3.27
N SER A 205 15.99 10.30 3.15
CA SER A 205 17.29 9.97 2.55
C SER A 205 18.10 9.03 3.44
N ARG A 206 18.11 9.28 4.76
CA ARG A 206 18.89 8.51 5.72
C ARG A 206 18.35 7.08 5.85
N ILE A 207 17.05 6.92 5.98
CA ILE A 207 16.43 5.61 6.24
C ILE A 207 16.24 4.80 4.95
N PHE A 208 15.77 5.42 3.87
CA PHE A 208 15.37 4.71 2.65
C PHE A 208 16.33 4.89 1.48
N GLY A 209 17.31 5.80 1.58
CA GLY A 209 18.30 6.04 0.52
C GLY A 209 19.18 4.83 0.20
N PRO A 210 19.72 4.09 1.19
CA PRO A 210 20.61 2.97 0.94
C PRO A 210 20.03 1.91 0.00
N GLN A 211 18.77 1.48 0.19
CA GLN A 211 18.11 0.51 -0.69
C GLN A 211 17.90 1.01 -2.12
N LYS A 212 17.90 2.34 -2.30
CA LYS A 212 17.77 3.02 -3.61
C LYS A 212 19.14 3.27 -4.28
N GLY A 213 20.21 2.75 -3.68
CA GLY A 213 21.58 2.87 -4.21
C GLY A 213 22.33 4.14 -3.77
N ALA A 214 21.84 4.87 -2.76
CA ALA A 214 22.54 6.03 -2.23
C ALA A 214 23.78 5.62 -1.43
N THR A 215 24.92 6.26 -1.74
CA THR A 215 26.11 6.25 -0.89
C THR A 215 25.95 7.23 0.27
N GLU A 216 26.82 7.17 1.30
CA GLU A 216 26.79 8.10 2.44
C GLU A 216 26.88 9.57 1.98
N ALA A 217 27.72 9.87 0.99
CA ALA A 217 27.83 11.23 0.42
C ALA A 217 26.51 11.67 -0.25
N MET A 218 25.87 10.77 -1.01
CA MET A 218 24.58 11.02 -1.64
C MET A 218 23.47 11.20 -0.62
N ILE A 219 23.48 10.46 0.48
CA ILE A 219 22.49 10.60 1.58
C ILE A 219 22.55 12.01 2.16
N VAL A 220 23.76 12.52 2.46
CA VAL A 220 23.95 13.87 2.98
C VAL A 220 23.47 14.93 1.97
N GLU A 221 23.80 14.75 0.70
CA GLU A 221 23.35 15.64 -0.37
C GLU A 221 21.83 15.65 -0.52
N LEU A 222 21.22 14.47 -0.61
CA LEU A 222 19.78 14.32 -0.77
C LEU A 222 18.99 14.87 0.44
N ASP A 223 19.47 14.65 1.66
CA ASP A 223 18.83 15.19 2.86
C ASP A 223 18.84 16.73 2.86
N ARG A 224 19.99 17.32 2.52
CA ARG A 224 20.11 18.78 2.34
C ARG A 224 19.19 19.30 1.23
N ASN A 225 19.09 18.60 0.12
CA ASN A 225 18.25 18.99 -1.01
C ASN A 225 16.76 18.90 -0.66
N LEU A 226 16.33 17.88 0.08
CA LEU A 226 14.96 17.79 0.61
C LEU A 226 14.68 18.88 1.66
N ALA A 227 15.67 19.23 2.49
CA ALA A 227 15.52 20.33 3.44
C ALA A 227 15.29 21.67 2.72
N HIS A 228 16.09 21.95 1.69
CA HIS A 228 15.91 23.12 0.83
C HIS A 228 14.55 23.13 0.12
N TYR A 229 14.15 21.98 -0.45
CA TYR A 229 12.83 21.82 -1.08
C TYR A 229 11.69 22.17 -0.11
N ALA A 230 11.76 21.69 1.13
CA ALA A 230 10.76 22.01 2.14
C ALA A 230 10.74 23.50 2.51
N ASP A 231 11.89 24.19 2.52
CA ASP A 231 11.96 25.62 2.77
C ASP A 231 11.29 26.42 1.64
N VAL A 232 11.48 26.01 0.39
CA VAL A 232 10.81 26.62 -0.77
C VAL A 232 9.31 26.32 -0.74
N ILE A 233 8.88 25.11 -0.39
CA ILE A 233 7.45 24.78 -0.18
C ILE A 233 6.85 25.70 0.88
N LYS A 234 7.50 25.82 2.03
CA LYS A 234 7.03 26.68 3.13
C LYS A 234 6.88 28.13 2.70
N THR A 235 7.83 28.64 1.94
CA THR A 235 7.81 30.02 1.45
C THR A 235 6.72 30.25 0.39
N SER A 236 6.58 29.30 -0.56
CA SER A 236 5.68 29.43 -1.71
C SER A 236 4.22 29.08 -1.39
N LEU A 237 4.00 28.02 -0.57
CA LEU A 237 2.68 27.44 -0.30
C LEU A 237 2.22 27.65 1.13
N GLN A 238 3.04 28.22 2.01
CA GLN A 238 2.76 28.43 3.44
C GLN A 238 2.50 27.13 4.22
N VAL A 239 3.07 25.99 3.76
CA VAL A 239 2.95 24.67 4.40
C VAL A 239 4.32 24.20 4.86
N ASP A 240 4.45 23.88 6.14
CA ASP A 240 5.70 23.34 6.70
C ASP A 240 5.63 21.81 6.77
N VAL A 241 6.37 21.15 5.88
CA VAL A 241 6.34 19.67 5.75
C VAL A 241 7.55 18.97 6.37
N LYS A 242 8.53 19.70 6.91
CA LYS A 242 9.81 19.11 7.35
C LYS A 242 9.67 18.00 8.38
N SER A 243 8.80 18.21 9.37
CA SER A 243 8.67 17.33 10.54
C SER A 243 7.35 16.57 10.59
N ILE A 244 6.48 16.72 9.58
CA ILE A 244 5.20 16.01 9.57
C ILE A 244 5.45 14.51 9.47
N PRO A 245 4.83 13.66 10.31
CA PRO A 245 4.89 12.22 10.19
C PRO A 245 4.44 11.75 8.80
N GLY A 246 5.24 10.90 8.15
CA GLY A 246 4.97 10.41 6.80
C GLY A 246 5.47 11.30 5.67
N ALA A 247 5.93 12.52 5.96
CA ALA A 247 6.47 13.42 4.93
C ALA A 247 7.67 12.81 4.19
N GLY A 248 8.48 11.99 4.88
CA GLY A 248 9.62 11.27 4.30
C GLY A 248 9.26 10.02 3.48
N ALA A 249 8.02 9.58 3.52
CA ALA A 249 7.58 8.41 2.77
C ALA A 249 7.85 8.58 1.28
N ALA A 250 8.25 7.48 0.62
CA ALA A 250 8.56 7.45 -0.80
C ALA A 250 9.57 8.53 -1.26
N GLY A 251 10.61 8.77 -0.45
CA GLY A 251 11.64 9.74 -0.78
C GLY A 251 11.15 11.18 -0.79
N GLY A 252 10.20 11.49 0.07
CA GLY A 252 9.58 12.82 0.23
C GLY A 252 8.32 13.03 -0.61
N MET A 253 7.83 12.01 -1.33
CA MET A 253 6.56 12.12 -2.06
C MET A 253 5.39 12.41 -1.11
N GLY A 254 5.42 11.86 0.13
CA GLY A 254 4.44 12.18 1.17
C GLY A 254 4.35 13.69 1.44
N ALA A 255 5.48 14.38 1.51
CA ALA A 255 5.50 15.84 1.67
C ALA A 255 4.82 16.56 0.51
N ALA A 256 5.12 16.16 -0.74
CA ALA A 256 4.50 16.76 -1.92
C ALA A 256 2.98 16.54 -1.95
N LEU A 257 2.52 15.31 -1.72
CA LEU A 257 1.10 14.98 -1.72
C LEU A 257 0.32 15.81 -0.70
N MET A 258 0.87 16.01 0.51
CA MET A 258 0.26 16.87 1.52
C MET A 258 0.29 18.34 1.12
N ALA A 259 1.44 18.88 0.69
CA ALA A 259 1.64 20.31 0.48
C ALA A 259 0.94 20.85 -0.77
N PHE A 260 0.92 20.08 -1.86
CA PHE A 260 0.42 20.54 -3.15
C PHE A 260 -1.03 20.10 -3.41
N LEU A 261 -1.41 18.92 -2.90
CA LEU A 261 -2.69 18.30 -3.22
C LEU A 261 -3.62 18.19 -2.00
N ASN A 262 -3.18 18.69 -0.85
CA ASN A 262 -3.90 18.55 0.43
C ASN A 262 -4.32 17.09 0.72
N ALA A 263 -3.48 16.15 0.31
CA ALA A 263 -3.74 14.73 0.48
C ALA A 263 -3.67 14.32 1.95
N GLU A 264 -4.53 13.39 2.36
CA GLU A 264 -4.53 12.82 3.69
C GLU A 264 -3.70 11.53 3.72
N LEU A 265 -2.66 11.50 4.55
CA LEU A 265 -1.88 10.30 4.83
C LEU A 265 -2.56 9.49 5.92
N ARG A 266 -2.90 8.25 5.62
CA ARG A 266 -3.57 7.32 6.54
C ARG A 266 -2.94 5.95 6.45
N SER A 267 -3.16 5.13 7.47
CA SER A 267 -2.79 3.71 7.39
C SER A 267 -3.45 3.03 6.18
N GLY A 268 -2.66 2.27 5.43
CA GLY A 268 -3.13 1.59 4.23
C GLY A 268 -4.31 0.66 4.54
N ILE A 269 -4.23 -0.09 5.63
CA ILE A 269 -5.31 -0.99 6.04
C ILE A 269 -6.61 -0.23 6.38
N GLU A 270 -6.54 0.96 6.98
CA GLU A 270 -7.73 1.76 7.27
C GLU A 270 -8.41 2.24 5.98
N ILE A 271 -7.63 2.77 5.03
CA ILE A 271 -8.16 3.21 3.73
C ILE A 271 -8.81 2.04 2.98
N VAL A 272 -8.12 0.90 2.93
CA VAL A 272 -8.60 -0.28 2.20
C VAL A 272 -9.87 -0.84 2.84
N THR A 273 -9.89 -1.02 4.15
CA THR A 273 -11.08 -1.56 4.84
C THR A 273 -12.29 -0.64 4.75
N GLU A 274 -12.09 0.68 4.75
CA GLU A 274 -13.15 1.67 4.52
C GLU A 274 -13.69 1.59 3.07
N ALA A 275 -12.79 1.59 2.08
CA ALA A 275 -13.18 1.51 0.68
C ALA A 275 -13.91 0.19 0.34
N LEU A 276 -13.56 -0.91 1.00
CA LEU A 276 -14.22 -2.21 0.90
C LEU A 276 -15.52 -2.31 1.70
N LYS A 277 -15.87 -1.29 2.49
CA LYS A 277 -17.00 -1.32 3.43
C LYS A 277 -16.96 -2.57 4.32
N LEU A 278 -15.75 -2.94 4.76
CA LEU A 278 -15.53 -4.16 5.55
C LEU A 278 -16.38 -4.17 6.82
N GLU A 279 -16.57 -3.01 7.45
CA GLU A 279 -17.37 -2.85 8.66
C GLU A 279 -18.84 -3.27 8.44
N GLU A 280 -19.44 -2.92 7.29
CA GLU A 280 -20.80 -3.31 6.94
C GLU A 280 -20.92 -4.84 6.78
N GLN A 281 -19.90 -5.48 6.23
CA GLN A 281 -19.89 -6.93 6.02
C GLN A 281 -19.67 -7.72 7.31
N ILE A 282 -18.90 -7.16 8.24
CA ILE A 282 -18.57 -7.80 9.52
C ILE A 282 -19.71 -7.66 10.54
N HIS A 283 -20.46 -6.57 10.49
CA HIS A 283 -21.49 -6.26 11.51
C HIS A 283 -22.40 -7.44 11.86
N ASP A 284 -22.86 -8.18 10.88
CA ASP A 284 -23.80 -9.29 11.03
C ASP A 284 -23.19 -10.68 10.84
N CYS A 285 -21.87 -10.77 10.67
CA CYS A 285 -21.20 -12.06 10.45
C CYS A 285 -21.13 -12.90 11.75
N SER A 286 -20.94 -14.21 11.57
CA SER A 286 -20.69 -15.16 12.67
C SER A 286 -19.21 -15.36 12.93
N LEU A 287 -18.36 -15.22 11.90
CA LEU A 287 -16.93 -15.48 11.97
C LEU A 287 -16.20 -14.61 10.95
N VAL A 288 -15.03 -14.13 11.32
CA VAL A 288 -14.07 -13.49 10.44
C VAL A 288 -12.84 -14.37 10.29
N VAL A 289 -12.40 -14.62 9.05
CA VAL A 289 -11.15 -15.30 8.75
C VAL A 289 -10.25 -14.33 8.02
N THR A 290 -9.03 -14.16 8.50
CA THR A 290 -8.01 -13.31 7.90
C THR A 290 -6.69 -14.06 7.81
N GLY A 291 -5.67 -13.46 7.20
CA GLY A 291 -4.35 -14.10 7.10
C GLY A 291 -3.37 -13.31 6.27
N GLU A 292 -2.13 -13.73 6.33
CA GLU A 292 -1.01 -13.25 5.52
C GLU A 292 0.06 -14.34 5.39
N GLY A 293 1.07 -14.13 4.54
CA GLY A 293 2.14 -15.13 4.34
C GLY A 293 2.92 -15.46 5.61
N ARG A 294 3.05 -14.52 6.56
CA ARG A 294 3.74 -14.73 7.83
C ARG A 294 3.17 -13.85 8.92
N LEU A 295 2.69 -14.47 10.01
CA LEU A 295 2.27 -13.80 11.24
C LEU A 295 3.42 -13.78 12.27
N ASP A 296 3.74 -12.58 12.76
CA ASP A 296 4.79 -12.32 13.74
C ASP A 296 4.45 -11.09 14.60
N SER A 297 5.37 -10.68 15.48
CA SER A 297 5.20 -9.47 16.31
C SER A 297 5.10 -8.17 15.49
N GLN A 298 5.58 -8.15 14.27
CA GLN A 298 5.46 -6.97 13.40
C GLN A 298 4.06 -6.85 12.78
N SER A 299 3.29 -7.94 12.74
CA SER A 299 1.91 -7.92 12.21
C SER A 299 0.99 -6.98 12.98
N VAL A 300 1.33 -6.58 14.21
CA VAL A 300 0.57 -5.61 15.01
C VAL A 300 0.75 -4.16 14.55
N HIS A 301 1.74 -3.88 13.71
CA HIS A 301 2.08 -2.54 13.24
C HIS A 301 1.44 -2.22 11.88
N GLY A 302 0.10 -2.24 11.81
CA GLY A 302 -0.64 -1.77 10.62
C GLY A 302 -0.85 -2.81 9.52
N LYS A 303 -0.49 -4.09 9.74
CA LYS A 303 -0.73 -5.13 8.74
C LYS A 303 -2.19 -5.61 8.70
N VAL A 304 -2.58 -6.21 7.57
CA VAL A 304 -3.95 -6.63 7.26
C VAL A 304 -4.61 -7.45 8.36
N PRO A 305 -4.02 -8.55 8.91
CA PRO A 305 -4.74 -9.40 9.85
C PRO A 305 -5.18 -8.66 11.12
N VAL A 306 -4.32 -7.80 11.65
CA VAL A 306 -4.64 -7.01 12.86
C VAL A 306 -5.61 -5.87 12.54
N GLY A 307 -5.51 -5.26 11.34
CA GLY A 307 -6.46 -4.25 10.88
C GLY A 307 -7.87 -4.82 10.75
N VAL A 308 -8.02 -5.97 10.11
CA VAL A 308 -9.29 -6.72 9.99
C VAL A 308 -9.83 -7.11 11.36
N ALA A 309 -8.97 -7.64 12.24
CA ALA A 309 -9.37 -8.02 13.60
C ALA A 309 -9.87 -6.82 14.41
N ARG A 310 -9.24 -5.64 14.28
CA ARG A 310 -9.69 -4.40 14.92
C ARG A 310 -11.11 -4.02 14.51
N VAL A 311 -11.45 -4.14 13.22
CA VAL A 311 -12.82 -3.91 12.74
C VAL A 311 -13.78 -4.95 13.32
N ALA A 312 -13.41 -6.24 13.32
CA ALA A 312 -14.22 -7.32 13.83
C ALA A 312 -14.53 -7.17 15.34
N LYS A 313 -13.57 -6.72 16.13
CA LYS A 313 -13.72 -6.55 17.58
C LYS A 313 -14.62 -5.38 17.98
N LYS A 314 -14.86 -4.39 17.12
CA LYS A 314 -15.92 -3.39 17.35
C LYS A 314 -17.29 -4.05 17.53
N TYR A 315 -17.50 -5.17 16.83
CA TYR A 315 -18.75 -5.94 16.84
C TYR A 315 -18.65 -7.27 17.63
N ARG A 316 -17.57 -7.45 18.41
CA ARG A 316 -17.30 -8.64 19.21
C ARG A 316 -17.33 -9.94 18.40
N LYS A 317 -16.92 -9.89 17.13
CA LYS A 317 -16.88 -11.07 16.26
C LYS A 317 -15.61 -11.88 16.50
N PRO A 318 -15.70 -13.23 16.48
CA PRO A 318 -14.52 -14.09 16.54
C PRO A 318 -13.69 -13.95 15.27
N VAL A 319 -12.34 -13.99 15.44
CA VAL A 319 -11.37 -13.82 14.34
C VAL A 319 -10.37 -14.96 14.37
N ILE A 320 -10.22 -15.63 13.23
CA ILE A 320 -9.21 -16.66 13.01
C ILE A 320 -8.18 -16.11 12.01
N GLY A 321 -6.89 -16.20 12.38
CA GLY A 321 -5.76 -15.92 11.51
C GLY A 321 -5.20 -17.20 10.90
N ILE A 322 -5.06 -17.22 9.56
CA ILE A 322 -4.41 -18.32 8.82
C ILE A 322 -3.16 -17.73 8.18
N ALA A 323 -2.01 -18.37 8.36
CA ALA A 323 -0.74 -17.86 7.86
C ALA A 323 0.12 -18.95 7.21
N GLY A 324 0.93 -18.55 6.23
CA GLY A 324 1.95 -19.40 5.66
C GLY A 324 2.88 -19.94 6.74
N SER A 325 3.38 -19.07 7.61
CA SER A 325 4.20 -19.42 8.76
C SER A 325 3.88 -18.59 9.99
N LEU A 326 4.17 -19.13 11.17
CA LEU A 326 4.05 -18.45 12.46
C LEU A 326 5.43 -18.38 13.12
N THR A 327 5.74 -17.25 13.74
CA THR A 327 6.97 -17.09 14.54
C THR A 327 6.72 -17.41 16.02
N HIS A 328 7.78 -17.57 16.80
CA HIS A 328 7.67 -17.84 18.24
C HIS A 328 6.97 -16.73 19.03
N ASP A 329 7.03 -15.50 18.53
CA ASP A 329 6.46 -14.29 19.14
C ASP A 329 5.05 -13.96 18.62
N VAL A 330 4.45 -14.82 17.79
CA VAL A 330 3.12 -14.61 17.20
C VAL A 330 2.01 -14.39 18.24
N GLY A 331 2.19 -14.91 19.45
CA GLY A 331 1.19 -14.78 20.54
C GLY A 331 0.76 -13.34 20.84
N VAL A 332 1.54 -12.35 20.47
CA VAL A 332 1.18 -10.94 20.62
C VAL A 332 -0.09 -10.56 19.84
N VAL A 333 -0.40 -11.21 18.73
CA VAL A 333 -1.57 -10.89 17.90
C VAL A 333 -2.91 -11.17 18.61
N HIS A 334 -2.90 -12.06 19.61
CA HIS A 334 -4.09 -12.32 20.44
C HIS A 334 -4.54 -11.09 21.23
N GLN A 335 -3.59 -10.28 21.71
CA GLN A 335 -3.88 -9.01 22.39
C GLN A 335 -4.42 -7.94 21.43
N HIS A 336 -4.30 -8.18 20.11
CA HIS A 336 -4.79 -7.30 19.06
C HIS A 336 -6.04 -7.81 18.35
N GLY A 337 -6.71 -8.81 18.94
CA GLY A 337 -8.05 -9.23 18.53
C GLY A 337 -8.12 -10.44 17.59
N ILE A 338 -7.02 -11.14 17.35
CA ILE A 338 -7.04 -12.42 16.65
C ILE A 338 -7.16 -13.53 17.70
N ASP A 339 -8.30 -14.25 17.73
CA ASP A 339 -8.58 -15.22 18.78
C ASP A 339 -7.80 -16.52 18.62
N ALA A 340 -7.56 -16.97 17.39
CA ALA A 340 -6.78 -18.16 17.10
C ALA A 340 -5.93 -17.98 15.83
N VAL A 341 -4.76 -18.59 15.78
CA VAL A 341 -3.86 -18.56 14.62
C VAL A 341 -3.45 -19.96 14.20
N PHE A 342 -3.37 -20.19 12.90
CA PHE A 342 -3.00 -21.47 12.32
C PHE A 342 -1.97 -21.29 11.21
N SER A 343 -0.93 -22.15 11.20
CA SER A 343 -0.03 -22.28 10.06
C SER A 343 -0.61 -23.24 9.03
N VAL A 344 -0.41 -22.95 7.75
CA VAL A 344 -0.81 -23.84 6.66
C VAL A 344 0.20 -24.94 6.38
N LEU A 345 1.41 -24.86 6.95
CA LEU A 345 2.44 -25.88 6.80
C LEU A 345 2.11 -27.09 7.67
N THR A 346 1.83 -28.21 7.05
CA THR A 346 1.47 -29.48 7.71
C THR A 346 2.65 -30.46 7.80
N SER A 347 3.74 -30.19 7.09
CA SER A 347 4.95 -31.01 7.07
C SER A 347 6.19 -30.15 6.90
N VAL A 348 7.36 -30.72 7.22
CA VAL A 348 8.63 -30.08 6.88
C VAL A 348 8.77 -30.10 5.36
N SER A 349 8.97 -28.95 4.76
CA SER A 349 9.10 -28.74 3.32
C SER A 349 10.11 -27.62 3.04
N THR A 350 10.64 -27.61 1.83
CA THR A 350 11.42 -26.47 1.34
C THR A 350 10.51 -25.29 1.06
N LEU A 351 11.08 -24.07 1.02
CA LEU A 351 10.32 -22.86 0.69
C LEU A 351 9.65 -22.94 -0.69
N GLU A 352 10.36 -23.51 -1.68
CA GLU A 352 9.85 -23.71 -3.02
C GLU A 352 8.63 -24.66 -3.06
N GLU A 353 8.69 -25.76 -2.31
CA GLU A 353 7.56 -26.68 -2.17
C GLU A 353 6.38 -26.04 -1.45
N ALA A 354 6.64 -25.25 -0.40
CA ALA A 354 5.62 -24.52 0.32
C ALA A 354 4.89 -23.52 -0.59
N PHE A 355 5.61 -22.78 -1.42
CA PHE A 355 5.03 -21.84 -2.38
C PHE A 355 4.24 -22.55 -3.48
N ARG A 356 4.80 -23.62 -4.06
CA ARG A 356 4.11 -24.40 -5.10
C ARG A 356 2.82 -25.04 -4.60
N GLY A 357 2.79 -25.48 -3.36
CA GLY A 357 1.62 -26.11 -2.73
C GLY A 357 0.71 -25.17 -1.94
N ALA A 358 0.92 -23.85 -2.02
CA ALA A 358 0.29 -22.88 -1.12
C ALA A 358 -1.24 -22.95 -1.13
N PHE A 359 -1.87 -23.01 -2.30
CA PHE A 359 -3.33 -23.09 -2.42
C PHE A 359 -3.90 -24.33 -1.70
N ASP A 360 -3.32 -25.50 -1.97
CA ASP A 360 -3.75 -26.77 -1.35
C ASP A 360 -3.48 -26.79 0.16
N ASN A 361 -2.40 -26.20 0.61
CA ASN A 361 -2.07 -26.09 2.02
C ASN A 361 -3.08 -25.21 2.77
N ILE A 362 -3.43 -24.04 2.20
CA ILE A 362 -4.45 -23.14 2.75
C ILE A 362 -5.81 -23.86 2.78
N TYR A 363 -6.21 -24.45 1.68
CA TYR A 363 -7.46 -25.21 1.58
C TYR A 363 -7.58 -26.30 2.65
N ARG A 364 -6.54 -27.16 2.82
CA ARG A 364 -6.53 -28.25 3.82
C ARG A 364 -6.58 -27.71 5.26
N ALA A 365 -5.80 -26.67 5.55
CA ALA A 365 -5.81 -26.02 6.86
C ALA A 365 -7.20 -25.44 7.16
N SER A 366 -7.78 -24.74 6.21
CA SER A 366 -9.11 -24.11 6.34
C SER A 366 -10.22 -25.14 6.55
N ARG A 367 -10.18 -26.26 5.80
CA ARG A 367 -11.12 -27.37 5.99
C ARG A 367 -11.01 -27.97 7.39
N ASN A 368 -9.80 -28.17 7.92
CA ASN A 368 -9.61 -28.73 9.27
C ASN A 368 -10.04 -27.75 10.35
N ILE A 369 -9.80 -26.46 10.17
CA ILE A 369 -10.30 -25.40 11.07
C ILE A 369 -11.82 -25.41 11.11
N ALA A 370 -12.48 -25.45 9.96
CA ALA A 370 -13.93 -25.55 9.86
C ALA A 370 -14.48 -26.79 10.54
N ALA A 371 -13.84 -27.96 10.35
CA ALA A 371 -14.23 -29.21 11.01
C ALA A 371 -14.08 -29.14 12.54
N THR A 372 -13.03 -28.49 13.05
CA THR A 372 -12.84 -28.26 14.49
C THR A 372 -13.95 -27.38 15.06
N LEU A 373 -14.35 -26.32 14.35
CA LEU A 373 -15.50 -25.49 14.76
C LEU A 373 -16.81 -26.29 14.80
N GLN A 374 -17.04 -27.15 13.80
CA GLN A 374 -18.24 -28.00 13.77
C GLN A 374 -18.29 -28.96 14.96
N VAL A 375 -17.14 -29.58 15.33
CA VAL A 375 -17.06 -30.43 16.54
C VAL A 375 -17.43 -29.63 17.79
N GLY A 376 -16.92 -28.40 17.94
CA GLY A 376 -17.28 -27.55 19.09
C GLY A 376 -18.77 -27.26 19.16
N MET A 377 -19.41 -26.97 18.02
CA MET A 377 -20.87 -26.71 17.97
C MET A 377 -21.72 -27.92 18.32
N THR A 378 -21.25 -29.14 18.05
CA THR A 378 -21.98 -30.39 18.37
C THR A 378 -21.81 -30.83 19.80
N THR A 379 -20.84 -30.33 20.56
CA THR A 379 -20.60 -30.67 21.96
C THR A 379 -21.39 -29.79 22.95
N GLU A 380 -21.97 -28.67 22.49
CA GLU A 380 -22.80 -27.79 23.30
C GLU A 380 -24.31 -28.10 23.23
N GLY A 381 -24.71 -29.13 22.49
CA GLY A 381 -26.10 -29.62 22.37
C GLY A 381 -26.30 -30.94 23.07
#